data_7f76a040c026a08644ca3a2e05375f26
#
_entry.id   7f76a040c026a08644ca3a2e05375f26
#
_cell.length_a   1.000
_cell.length_b   1.000
_cell.length_c   1.000
_cell.angle_alpha   90.00
_cell.angle_beta   90.00
_cell.angle_gamma   90.00
#
_symmetry.space_group_name_H-M   'P 1'
#
loop_
_entity.id
_entity.type
_entity.pdbx_description
1 polymer ?
#
loop_
_entity_poly.entity_id
_entity_poly.type
_entity_poly.pdbx_seq_one_letter_code
_entity_poly.pdbx_strand_id
1 'polypeptide(L)'
;MSATSSKLPEARRRTRKSGIVAPHSPKPLQRFGAWILWAVFNAASATLRYRVNDPHGFLKRKDLGPVIYCTWHNRLALSMKLYLAFGRRRFQSAGLAGLVSASRDGAFLSAILERFGVQPVRGSSSRRGAQALLELTTWAERGYDLAITPDGPRGPCYVVQDGAMALAQMTGLPLVPASYHVKWKIQLKSWDRFQIPLPFSRCEVSAGKILYVPREATDAEREELRKQLQTELTTISRD
;
A
#
# COMPACT_ATOMS: atom_id res chain seq x y z
N MET A 1 33.63 -58.42 27.41
CA MET A 1 32.59 -57.40 27.68
C MET A 1 32.91 -56.21 26.80
N SER A 2 32.21 -56.11 25.69
CA SER A 2 32.44 -55.08 24.64
C SER A 2 31.43 -53.95 24.80
N ALA A 3 31.91 -52.76 25.00
CA ALA A 3 31.10 -51.57 25.15
C ALA A 3 30.87 -50.92 23.79
N THR A 4 29.64 -50.97 23.33
CA THR A 4 29.21 -50.36 22.07
C THR A 4 28.91 -48.87 22.31
N SER A 5 29.77 -48.02 21.77
CA SER A 5 29.56 -46.55 21.77
C SER A 5 28.55 -46.17 20.69
N SER A 6 27.38 -45.75 21.10
CA SER A 6 26.36 -45.18 20.19
C SER A 6 26.67 -43.72 19.90
N LYS A 7 27.14 -43.40 18.67
CA LYS A 7 27.26 -42.04 18.17
C LYS A 7 25.85 -41.48 17.87
N LEU A 8 25.48 -40.42 18.58
CA LEU A 8 24.31 -39.58 18.26
C LEU A 8 24.54 -38.83 16.92
N PRO A 9 23.55 -38.71 16.06
CA PRO A 9 23.69 -37.98 14.79
C PRO A 9 23.83 -36.46 15.04
N GLU A 10 24.93 -35.88 14.58
CA GLU A 10 25.11 -34.42 14.52
C GLU A 10 23.99 -33.75 13.70
N ALA A 11 23.15 -33.01 14.37
CA ALA A 11 22.18 -32.15 13.73
C ALA A 11 22.89 -31.08 12.89
N ARG A 12 22.90 -31.22 11.57
CA ARG A 12 23.38 -30.23 10.61
C ARG A 12 22.63 -28.89 10.85
N ARG A 13 23.25 -28.01 11.61
CA ARG A 13 22.85 -26.62 11.74
C ARG A 13 22.95 -25.94 10.37
N ARG A 14 21.83 -25.88 9.64
CA ARG A 14 21.70 -25.03 8.45
C ARG A 14 21.94 -23.58 8.86
N THR A 15 23.15 -23.09 8.67
CA THR A 15 23.45 -21.66 8.76
C THR A 15 22.59 -20.92 7.74
N ARG A 16 21.56 -20.25 8.23
CA ARG A 16 20.74 -19.34 7.43
C ARG A 16 21.65 -18.20 7.00
N LYS A 17 22.08 -18.21 5.73
CA LYS A 17 22.78 -17.07 5.13
C LYS A 17 21.86 -15.85 5.28
N SER A 18 22.26 -14.89 6.10
CA SER A 18 21.67 -13.54 6.17
C SER A 18 22.07 -12.77 4.92
N GLY A 19 21.55 -13.17 3.76
CA GLY A 19 21.78 -12.47 2.52
C GLY A 19 20.93 -11.18 2.51
N ILE A 20 21.59 -10.04 2.34
CA ILE A 20 20.94 -8.79 1.96
C ILE A 20 20.19 -9.06 0.66
N VAL A 21 18.86 -9.15 0.73
CA VAL A 21 18.02 -9.35 -0.47
C VAL A 21 17.98 -8.04 -1.24
N ALA A 22 18.83 -7.90 -2.26
CA ALA A 22 18.76 -6.77 -3.18
C ALA A 22 17.41 -6.83 -3.94
N PRO A 23 16.64 -5.72 -4.00
CA PRO A 23 15.41 -5.68 -4.78
C PRO A 23 15.70 -5.91 -6.27
N HIS A 24 14.85 -6.68 -6.94
CA HIS A 24 14.98 -6.88 -8.37
C HIS A 24 14.72 -5.57 -9.12
N SER A 25 15.58 -5.22 -10.07
CA SER A 25 15.35 -4.11 -11.00
C SER A 25 14.51 -4.57 -12.21
N PRO A 26 13.62 -3.71 -12.75
CA PRO A 26 12.80 -4.07 -13.89
C PRO A 26 13.67 -4.19 -15.17
N LYS A 27 13.50 -5.28 -15.91
CA LYS A 27 14.15 -5.50 -17.22
C LYS A 27 13.53 -4.59 -18.30
N PRO A 28 14.24 -4.31 -19.44
CA PRO A 28 13.70 -3.48 -20.51
C PRO A 28 12.32 -3.94 -21.03
N LEU A 29 12.14 -5.25 -21.21
CA LEU A 29 10.85 -5.81 -21.62
C LEU A 29 9.74 -5.56 -20.59
N GLN A 30 10.07 -5.63 -19.30
CA GLN A 30 9.12 -5.29 -18.22
C GLN A 30 8.78 -3.80 -18.22
N ARG A 31 9.74 -2.92 -18.52
CA ARG A 31 9.49 -1.48 -18.66
C ARG A 31 8.57 -1.17 -19.85
N PHE A 32 8.75 -1.86 -20.96
CA PHE A 32 7.88 -1.73 -22.13
C PHE A 32 6.46 -2.25 -21.84
N GLY A 33 6.33 -3.45 -21.23
CA GLY A 33 5.04 -3.98 -20.79
C GLY A 33 4.34 -3.07 -19.77
N ALA A 34 5.09 -2.49 -18.83
CA ALA A 34 4.58 -1.52 -17.86
C ALA A 34 4.06 -0.25 -18.55
N TRP A 35 4.71 0.22 -19.62
CA TRP A 35 4.24 1.35 -20.41
C TRP A 35 2.93 1.05 -21.12
N ILE A 36 2.82 -0.12 -21.78
CA ILE A 36 1.57 -0.54 -22.43
C ILE A 36 0.44 -0.61 -21.41
N LEU A 37 0.68 -1.29 -20.30
CA LEU A 37 -0.33 -1.44 -19.25
C LEU A 37 -0.74 -0.09 -18.67
N TRP A 38 0.21 0.80 -18.43
CA TRP A 38 -0.04 2.17 -18.00
C TRP A 38 -0.91 2.93 -19.02
N ALA A 39 -0.60 2.85 -20.32
CA ALA A 39 -1.33 3.55 -21.38
C ALA A 39 -2.78 3.03 -21.50
N VAL A 40 -2.96 1.71 -21.55
CA VAL A 40 -4.28 1.06 -21.56
C VAL A 40 -5.10 1.45 -20.35
N PHE A 41 -4.47 1.43 -19.17
CA PHE A 41 -5.12 1.76 -17.92
C PHE A 41 -5.53 3.24 -17.84
N ASN A 42 -4.67 4.15 -18.31
CA ASN A 42 -5.02 5.57 -18.42
C ASN A 42 -6.19 5.81 -19.40
N ALA A 43 -6.18 5.17 -20.57
CA ALA A 43 -7.27 5.25 -21.52
C ALA A 43 -8.59 4.73 -20.91
N ALA A 44 -8.58 3.55 -20.31
CA ALA A 44 -9.75 2.98 -19.66
C ALA A 44 -10.26 3.86 -18.51
N SER A 45 -9.36 4.35 -17.64
CA SER A 45 -9.72 5.21 -16.52
C SER A 45 -10.27 6.57 -16.93
N ALA A 46 -9.84 7.11 -18.08
CA ALA A 46 -10.37 8.36 -18.62
C ALA A 46 -11.84 8.25 -19.05
N THR A 47 -12.34 7.05 -19.33
CA THR A 47 -13.76 6.81 -19.67
C THR A 47 -14.66 6.70 -18.45
N LEU A 48 -14.08 6.58 -17.23
CA LEU A 48 -14.87 6.43 -16.01
C LEU A 48 -15.57 7.73 -15.62
N ARG A 49 -16.78 7.59 -15.12
CA ARG A 49 -17.59 8.71 -14.61
C ARG A 49 -17.40 8.82 -13.11
N TYR A 50 -16.52 9.72 -12.69
CA TYR A 50 -16.16 9.90 -11.29
C TYR A 50 -17.20 10.71 -10.53
N ARG A 51 -17.55 10.25 -9.34
CA ARG A 51 -18.31 10.97 -8.32
C ARG A 51 -17.54 10.93 -7.02
N VAL A 52 -17.35 12.08 -6.40
CA VAL A 52 -16.62 12.17 -5.13
C VAL A 52 -17.61 12.16 -3.98
N ASN A 53 -17.37 11.29 -3.00
CA ASN A 53 -18.07 11.22 -1.74
C ASN A 53 -17.07 11.50 -0.60
N ASP A 54 -17.11 12.72 -0.08
CA ASP A 54 -16.18 13.22 0.95
C ASP A 54 -16.98 13.79 2.13
N PRO A 55 -17.63 12.94 2.92
CA PRO A 55 -18.51 13.38 4.02
C PRO A 55 -17.74 14.12 5.12
N HIS A 56 -16.45 13.88 5.26
CA HIS A 56 -15.59 14.49 6.27
C HIS A 56 -14.80 15.71 5.78
N GLY A 57 -15.01 16.12 4.53
CA GLY A 57 -14.38 17.31 3.95
C GLY A 57 -12.87 17.20 3.80
N PHE A 58 -12.31 15.98 3.82
CA PHE A 58 -10.88 15.74 3.62
C PHE A 58 -10.38 16.46 2.37
N LEU A 59 -11.15 16.34 1.31
CA LEU A 59 -10.81 16.95 0.06
C LEU A 59 -10.88 18.49 0.08
N LYS A 60 -11.39 19.16 1.05
CA LYS A 60 -11.41 20.62 1.25
C LYS A 60 -10.32 21.12 2.22
N ARG A 61 -9.66 20.23 2.94
CA ARG A 61 -8.61 20.56 3.90
C ARG A 61 -7.35 21.02 3.16
N LYS A 62 -6.96 22.26 3.31
CA LYS A 62 -5.73 22.86 2.75
C LYS A 62 -4.61 23.00 3.79
N ASP A 63 -4.95 22.77 5.03
CA ASP A 63 -4.10 22.89 6.22
C ASP A 63 -3.29 21.64 6.51
N LEU A 64 -3.59 20.52 5.83
CA LEU A 64 -2.86 19.28 6.01
C LEU A 64 -1.58 19.29 5.19
N GLY A 65 -0.47 18.97 5.86
CA GLY A 65 0.80 18.60 5.23
C GLY A 65 0.71 17.20 4.58
N PRO A 66 1.84 16.51 4.43
CA PRO A 66 1.87 15.14 3.96
C PRO A 66 1.00 14.21 4.80
N VAL A 67 0.42 13.20 4.16
CA VAL A 67 -0.48 12.22 4.79
C VAL A 67 -0.10 10.78 4.39
N ILE A 68 -0.64 9.80 5.11
CA ILE A 68 -0.54 8.39 4.77
C ILE A 68 -1.89 7.94 4.19
N TYR A 69 -1.95 7.72 2.89
CA TYR A 69 -3.13 7.13 2.24
C TYR A 69 -3.21 5.64 2.54
N CYS A 70 -4.31 5.22 3.11
CA CYS A 70 -4.64 3.82 3.38
C CYS A 70 -5.74 3.37 2.42
N THR A 71 -5.46 2.34 1.62
CA THR A 71 -6.46 1.74 0.72
C THR A 71 -6.30 0.22 0.73
N TRP A 72 -7.41 -0.52 0.58
CA TRP A 72 -7.33 -1.97 0.49
C TRP A 72 -6.55 -2.44 -0.73
N HIS A 73 -5.87 -3.57 -0.62
CA HIS A 73 -5.02 -4.11 -1.70
C HIS A 73 -5.81 -4.32 -3.00
N ASN A 74 -7.06 -4.74 -2.90
CA ASN A 74 -7.92 -4.94 -4.06
C ASN A 74 -8.40 -3.64 -4.74
N ARG A 75 -8.10 -2.48 -4.18
CA ARG A 75 -8.40 -1.15 -4.74
C ARG A 75 -7.17 -0.49 -5.39
N LEU A 76 -6.05 -1.19 -5.51
CA LEU A 76 -4.83 -0.59 -6.07
C LEU A 76 -4.96 -0.18 -7.54
N ALA A 77 -5.82 -0.83 -8.31
CA ALA A 77 -5.97 -0.54 -9.74
C ALA A 77 -6.16 0.97 -10.04
N LEU A 78 -7.07 1.66 -9.37
CA LEU A 78 -7.32 3.09 -9.62
C LEU A 78 -6.61 4.03 -8.64
N SER A 79 -6.03 3.54 -7.54
CA SER A 79 -5.54 4.39 -6.44
C SER A 79 -4.53 5.43 -6.91
N MET A 80 -3.60 5.10 -7.81
CA MET A 80 -2.63 6.06 -8.34
C MET A 80 -3.28 7.15 -9.20
N LYS A 81 -4.26 6.78 -10.01
CA LYS A 81 -5.02 7.74 -10.83
C LYS A 81 -5.85 8.68 -9.97
N LEU A 82 -6.47 8.14 -8.93
CA LEU A 82 -7.26 8.92 -7.98
C LEU A 82 -6.37 9.86 -7.16
N TYR A 83 -5.20 9.41 -6.74
CA TYR A 83 -4.23 10.29 -6.09
C TYR A 83 -3.83 11.46 -7.00
N LEU A 84 -3.50 11.21 -8.26
CA LEU A 84 -3.14 12.28 -9.21
C LEU A 84 -4.30 13.25 -9.48
N ALA A 85 -5.53 12.74 -9.53
CA ALA A 85 -6.71 13.55 -9.82
C ALA A 85 -7.16 14.37 -8.60
N PHE A 86 -7.14 13.79 -7.42
CA PHE A 86 -7.77 14.33 -6.22
C PHE A 86 -6.79 14.57 -5.06
N GLY A 87 -5.74 13.78 -4.88
CA GLY A 87 -4.76 13.90 -3.81
C GLY A 87 -3.72 14.97 -4.08
N ARG A 88 -2.95 14.83 -5.15
CA ARG A 88 -1.78 15.68 -5.45
C ARG A 88 -2.07 17.18 -5.53
N ARG A 89 -3.26 17.56 -6.01
CA ARG A 89 -3.62 18.98 -6.23
C ARG A 89 -3.94 19.75 -4.94
N ARG A 90 -3.98 19.08 -3.79
CA ARG A 90 -4.50 19.66 -2.57
C ARG A 90 -3.45 20.04 -1.57
N PHE A 91 -2.36 19.28 -1.53
CA PHE A 91 -1.36 19.40 -0.51
C PHE A 91 -0.06 19.97 -1.08
N GLN A 92 0.66 20.64 -0.24
CA GLN A 92 2.05 21.03 -0.52
C GLN A 92 2.98 19.79 -0.46
N SER A 93 2.49 18.66 -0.97
CA SER A 93 3.25 17.41 -1.00
C SER A 93 4.21 17.41 -2.19
N ALA A 94 5.45 17.01 -1.94
CA ALA A 94 6.48 16.86 -2.98
C ALA A 94 6.17 15.71 -3.95
N GLY A 95 5.35 14.73 -3.54
CA GLY A 95 4.98 13.57 -4.34
C GLY A 95 4.36 12.47 -3.50
N LEU A 96 4.33 11.25 -4.03
CA LEU A 96 3.84 10.07 -3.34
C LEU A 96 4.93 8.99 -3.30
N ALA A 97 5.16 8.40 -2.13
CA ALA A 97 5.97 7.21 -1.97
C ALA A 97 5.09 6.03 -1.55
N GLY A 98 5.25 4.88 -2.19
CA GLY A 98 4.41 3.71 -1.95
C GLY A 98 5.20 2.43 -1.71
N LEU A 99 4.73 1.62 -0.77
CA LEU A 99 5.35 0.33 -0.44
C LEU A 99 5.09 -0.71 -1.54
N VAL A 100 6.15 -1.30 -2.06
CA VAL A 100 6.09 -2.33 -3.10
C VAL A 100 6.93 -3.54 -2.72
N SER A 101 6.44 -4.73 -3.04
CA SER A 101 7.19 -5.97 -2.79
C SER A 101 8.58 -5.95 -3.45
N ALA A 102 9.58 -6.53 -2.77
CA ALA A 102 10.93 -6.71 -3.31
C ALA A 102 11.04 -7.81 -4.39
N SER A 103 9.96 -8.53 -4.68
CA SER A 103 9.88 -9.62 -5.66
C SER A 103 10.07 -9.15 -7.11
N ARG A 104 10.15 -10.11 -8.05
CA ARG A 104 10.16 -9.81 -9.51
C ARG A 104 8.88 -9.13 -9.97
N ASP A 105 7.73 -9.55 -9.45
CA ASP A 105 6.43 -8.92 -9.74
C ASP A 105 6.39 -7.49 -9.20
N GLY A 106 6.96 -7.28 -8.00
CA GLY A 106 7.14 -5.95 -7.45
C GLY A 106 8.07 -5.07 -8.30
N ALA A 107 9.08 -5.63 -9.02
CA ALA A 107 9.88 -4.86 -9.96
C ALA A 107 9.04 -4.34 -11.14
N PHE A 108 8.16 -5.17 -11.67
CA PHE A 108 7.22 -4.77 -12.71
C PHE A 108 6.25 -3.70 -12.22
N LEU A 109 5.67 -3.90 -11.03
CA LEU A 109 4.79 -2.90 -10.40
C LEU A 109 5.52 -1.58 -10.14
N SER A 110 6.78 -1.61 -9.70
CA SER A 110 7.58 -0.38 -9.54
C SER A 110 7.72 0.41 -10.83
N ALA A 111 7.96 -0.28 -11.96
CA ALA A 111 8.03 0.39 -13.26
C ALA A 111 6.69 1.03 -13.68
N ILE A 112 5.55 0.48 -13.25
CA ILE A 112 4.23 1.09 -13.44
C ILE A 112 4.07 2.33 -12.55
N LEU A 113 4.43 2.23 -11.26
CA LEU A 113 4.31 3.32 -10.30
C LEU A 113 5.18 4.53 -10.69
N GLU A 114 6.42 4.28 -11.16
CA GLU A 114 7.30 5.31 -11.69
C GLU A 114 6.66 6.11 -12.84
N ARG A 115 5.83 5.46 -13.68
CA ARG A 115 5.07 6.13 -14.75
C ARG A 115 3.98 7.08 -14.22
N PHE A 116 3.48 6.81 -13.02
CA PHE A 116 2.57 7.72 -12.33
C PHE A 116 3.31 8.79 -11.48
N GLY A 117 4.64 8.83 -11.51
CA GLY A 117 5.45 9.74 -10.69
C GLY A 117 5.47 9.36 -9.21
N VAL A 118 5.20 8.10 -8.90
CA VAL A 118 5.24 7.56 -7.54
C VAL A 118 6.61 6.95 -7.26
N GLN A 119 7.18 7.23 -6.09
CA GLN A 119 8.44 6.65 -5.62
C GLN A 119 8.19 5.26 -5.03
N PRO A 120 8.66 4.17 -5.67
CA PRO A 120 8.47 2.84 -5.13
C PRO A 120 9.48 2.54 -4.04
N VAL A 121 9.02 2.35 -2.81
CA VAL A 121 9.81 1.86 -1.69
C VAL A 121 9.77 0.33 -1.69
N ARG A 122 10.94 -0.31 -1.85
CA ARG A 122 11.05 -1.74 -2.09
C ARG A 122 11.24 -2.53 -0.80
N GLY A 123 10.16 -3.11 -0.31
CA GLY A 123 10.16 -3.93 0.89
C GLY A 123 9.09 -5.00 0.89
N SER A 124 9.09 -5.89 1.86
CA SER A 124 7.98 -6.80 2.12
C SER A 124 7.84 -7.05 3.61
N SER A 125 6.63 -7.36 4.06
CA SER A 125 6.28 -7.61 5.46
C SER A 125 7.07 -8.75 6.13
N SER A 126 7.76 -9.63 5.38
CA SER A 126 8.38 -10.83 5.94
C SER A 126 9.87 -10.74 6.25
N ARG A 127 10.65 -9.90 5.57
CA ARG A 127 12.12 -9.81 5.77
C ARG A 127 12.69 -8.40 5.75
N ARG A 128 11.97 -7.44 5.20
CA ARG A 128 12.38 -6.04 5.06
C ARG A 128 11.30 -5.04 5.46
N GLY A 129 10.27 -5.51 6.17
CA GLY A 129 9.14 -4.66 6.57
C GLY A 129 9.60 -3.45 7.38
N ALA A 130 10.39 -3.68 8.43
CA ALA A 130 10.93 -2.60 9.25
C ALA A 130 11.83 -1.65 8.46
N GLN A 131 12.72 -2.18 7.59
CA GLN A 131 13.59 -1.35 6.75
C GLN A 131 12.78 -0.53 5.72
N ALA A 132 11.72 -1.10 5.16
CA ALA A 132 10.87 -0.38 4.22
C ALA A 132 10.03 0.71 4.92
N LEU A 133 9.59 0.47 6.16
CA LEU A 133 8.96 1.51 6.97
C LEU A 133 9.93 2.66 7.26
N LEU A 134 11.19 2.37 7.62
CA LEU A 134 12.24 3.39 7.79
C LEU A 134 12.51 4.17 6.49
N GLU A 135 12.50 3.51 5.34
CA GLU A 135 12.65 4.20 4.05
C GLU A 135 11.45 5.10 3.76
N LEU A 136 10.23 4.67 4.10
CA LEU A 136 9.03 5.51 3.99
C LEU A 136 9.10 6.73 4.92
N THR A 137 9.65 6.61 6.15
CA THR A 137 9.84 7.78 7.02
C THR A 137 10.78 8.80 6.39
N THR A 138 11.84 8.37 5.73
CA THR A 138 12.74 9.27 5.00
C THR A 138 12.03 10.03 3.87
N TRP A 139 11.07 9.38 3.18
CA TRP A 139 10.25 10.09 2.18
C TRP A 139 9.26 11.06 2.81
N ALA A 140 8.67 10.70 3.96
CA ALA A 140 7.81 11.60 4.74
C ALA A 140 8.57 12.89 5.15
N GLU A 141 9.80 12.75 5.65
CA GLU A 141 10.66 13.89 6.01
C GLU A 141 11.00 14.79 4.83
N ARG A 142 11.00 14.24 3.61
CA ARG A 142 11.15 15.02 2.36
C ARG A 142 9.86 15.66 1.87
N GLY A 143 8.78 15.58 2.65
CA GLY A 143 7.49 16.18 2.33
C GLY A 143 6.63 15.37 1.36
N TYR A 144 6.89 14.06 1.22
CA TYR A 144 6.07 13.19 0.39
C TYR A 144 4.87 12.65 1.16
N ASP A 145 3.74 12.53 0.46
CA ASP A 145 2.66 11.65 0.90
C ASP A 145 3.13 10.20 0.86
N LEU A 146 2.56 9.38 1.72
CA LEU A 146 2.82 7.94 1.73
C LEU A 146 1.57 7.17 1.31
N ALA A 147 1.76 6.00 0.70
CA ALA A 147 0.69 5.07 0.38
C ALA A 147 0.99 3.69 0.92
N ILE A 148 0.02 3.11 1.62
CA ILE A 148 0.10 1.76 2.17
C ILE A 148 -1.20 1.00 1.94
N THR A 149 -1.09 -0.31 1.68
CA THR A 149 -2.20 -1.25 1.75
C THR A 149 -2.18 -1.89 3.13
N PRO A 150 -3.11 -1.53 4.03
CA PRO A 150 -3.03 -1.94 5.42
C PRO A 150 -3.32 -3.43 5.63
N ASP A 151 -3.99 -4.11 4.70
CA ASP A 151 -4.17 -5.56 4.69
C ASP A 151 -2.91 -6.33 4.23
N GLY A 152 -1.88 -5.60 3.76
CA GLY A 152 -0.61 -6.17 3.37
C GLY A 152 -0.67 -7.05 2.10
N PRO A 153 0.47 -7.57 1.65
CA PRO A 153 0.56 -8.31 0.37
C PRO A 153 0.07 -9.76 0.44
N ARG A 154 -0.31 -10.23 1.62
CA ARG A 154 -0.76 -11.63 1.86
C ARG A 154 -2.10 -11.71 2.57
N GLY A 155 -2.67 -10.57 2.94
CA GLY A 155 -3.90 -10.54 3.69
C GLY A 155 -3.79 -10.99 5.16
N PRO A 156 -4.91 -11.34 5.74
CA PRO A 156 -6.22 -11.55 5.12
C PRO A 156 -6.87 -10.26 4.59
N CYS A 157 -7.69 -10.41 3.54
CA CYS A 157 -8.42 -9.31 2.91
C CYS A 157 -9.28 -8.57 3.93
N TYR A 158 -9.23 -7.23 3.89
CA TYR A 158 -9.99 -6.33 4.77
C TYR A 158 -9.63 -6.42 6.26
N VAL A 159 -8.41 -6.86 6.58
CA VAL A 159 -7.88 -6.85 7.95
C VAL A 159 -6.66 -5.95 8.01
N VAL A 160 -6.76 -4.87 8.77
CA VAL A 160 -5.64 -3.93 8.96
C VAL A 160 -4.54 -4.59 9.80
N GLN A 161 -3.32 -4.57 9.27
CA GLN A 161 -2.10 -5.06 9.92
C GLN A 161 -1.40 -3.91 10.66
N ASP A 162 -0.55 -4.21 11.62
CA ASP A 162 0.18 -3.25 12.45
C ASP A 162 1.05 -2.25 11.69
N GLY A 163 1.48 -2.60 10.47
CA GLY A 163 2.39 -1.77 9.68
C GLY A 163 1.88 -0.35 9.42
N ALA A 164 0.57 -0.17 9.27
CA ALA A 164 -0.02 1.15 9.08
C ALA A 164 0.06 2.00 10.36
N MET A 165 -0.21 1.39 11.52
CA MET A 165 -0.11 2.06 12.82
C MET A 165 1.33 2.43 13.14
N ALA A 166 2.26 1.49 12.93
CA ALA A 166 3.69 1.73 13.14
C ALA A 166 4.21 2.88 12.26
N LEU A 167 3.84 2.91 10.97
CA LEU A 167 4.23 3.99 10.07
C LEU A 167 3.68 5.35 10.53
N ALA A 168 2.41 5.42 10.92
CA ALA A 168 1.81 6.65 11.41
C ALA A 168 2.47 7.13 12.71
N GLN A 169 2.75 6.23 13.64
CA GLN A 169 3.43 6.52 14.91
C GLN A 169 4.87 7.02 14.69
N MET A 170 5.62 6.40 13.77
CA MET A 170 6.99 6.80 13.44
C MET A 170 7.06 8.15 12.75
N THR A 171 6.14 8.44 11.83
CA THR A 171 6.16 9.67 11.03
C THR A 171 5.41 10.83 11.69
N GLY A 172 4.42 10.53 12.53
CA GLY A 172 3.46 11.51 13.05
C GLY A 172 2.44 11.97 12.00
N LEU A 173 2.46 11.38 10.80
CA LEU A 173 1.53 11.74 9.72
C LEU A 173 0.15 11.12 9.95
N PRO A 174 -0.93 11.84 9.60
CA PRO A 174 -2.28 11.31 9.71
C PRO A 174 -2.56 10.21 8.68
N LEU A 175 -3.35 9.22 9.08
CA LEU A 175 -3.88 8.16 8.23
C LEU A 175 -5.17 8.66 7.55
N VAL A 176 -5.22 8.53 6.24
CA VAL A 176 -6.38 8.89 5.42
C VAL A 176 -6.94 7.63 4.76
N PRO A 177 -8.06 7.11 5.27
CA PRO A 177 -8.78 6.03 4.61
C PRO A 177 -9.28 6.50 3.24
N ALA A 178 -8.94 5.81 2.18
CA ALA A 178 -9.35 6.12 0.83
C ALA A 178 -9.81 4.84 0.11
N SER A 179 -10.91 4.94 -0.60
CA SER A 179 -11.46 3.81 -1.36
C SER A 179 -12.20 4.29 -2.59
N TYR A 180 -12.55 3.35 -3.45
CA TYR A 180 -13.48 3.60 -4.53
C TYR A 180 -14.43 2.41 -4.73
N HIS A 181 -15.60 2.69 -5.26
CA HIS A 181 -16.54 1.69 -5.75
C HIS A 181 -16.77 1.88 -7.25
N VAL A 182 -16.59 0.80 -8.02
CA VAL A 182 -16.87 0.78 -9.46
C VAL A 182 -18.04 -0.13 -9.73
N LYS A 183 -19.06 0.37 -10.44
CA LYS A 183 -20.29 -0.40 -10.72
C LYS A 183 -19.99 -1.62 -11.60
N TRP A 184 -19.19 -1.44 -12.67
CA TRP A 184 -18.81 -2.52 -13.58
C TRP A 184 -17.32 -2.80 -13.42
N LYS A 185 -17.02 -4.01 -12.96
CA LYS A 185 -15.67 -4.47 -12.64
C LYS A 185 -15.53 -5.96 -12.89
N ILE A 186 -14.32 -6.38 -13.19
CA ILE A 186 -13.91 -7.77 -13.09
C ILE A 186 -13.28 -7.98 -11.72
N GLN A 187 -13.72 -8.99 -11.00
CA GLN A 187 -13.16 -9.38 -9.72
C GLN A 187 -12.37 -10.67 -9.91
N LEU A 188 -11.08 -10.65 -9.58
CA LEU A 188 -10.22 -11.82 -9.73
C LEU A 188 -10.46 -12.82 -8.58
N LYS A 189 -10.18 -14.09 -8.85
CA LYS A 189 -10.20 -15.16 -7.84
C LYS A 189 -8.87 -15.21 -7.07
N SER A 190 -8.38 -14.05 -6.61
CA SER A 190 -7.20 -13.90 -5.77
C SER A 190 -7.59 -13.80 -4.29
N TRP A 191 -6.61 -13.89 -3.37
CA TRP A 191 -6.85 -13.78 -1.93
C TRP A 191 -7.54 -12.46 -1.54
N ASP A 192 -7.22 -11.37 -2.27
CA ASP A 192 -7.75 -10.03 -2.07
C ASP A 192 -9.00 -9.74 -2.90
N ARG A 193 -9.38 -10.60 -3.84
CA ARG A 193 -10.46 -10.35 -4.82
C ARG A 193 -10.21 -9.07 -5.61
N PHE A 194 -9.00 -8.93 -6.18
CA PHE A 194 -8.56 -7.75 -6.89
C PHE A 194 -9.57 -7.26 -7.93
N GLN A 195 -9.84 -5.95 -7.95
CA GLN A 195 -10.87 -5.35 -8.80
C GLN A 195 -10.26 -4.60 -9.98
N ILE A 196 -10.65 -5.01 -11.18
CA ILE A 196 -10.27 -4.36 -12.43
C ILE A 196 -11.49 -3.57 -12.93
N PRO A 197 -11.43 -2.23 -12.95
CA PRO A 197 -12.53 -1.42 -13.43
C PRO A 197 -12.73 -1.59 -14.93
N LEU A 198 -13.98 -1.67 -15.37
CA LEU A 198 -14.34 -1.69 -16.78
C LEU A 198 -14.58 -0.27 -17.31
N PRO A 199 -14.25 -0.01 -18.58
CA PRO A 199 -14.50 1.29 -19.22
C PRO A 199 -15.96 1.75 -19.10
N PHE A 200 -16.18 3.07 -19.12
CA PHE A 200 -17.49 3.74 -19.06
C PHE A 200 -18.28 3.51 -17.77
N SER A 201 -17.71 2.84 -16.77
CA SER A 201 -18.35 2.59 -15.48
C SER A 201 -18.49 3.88 -14.66
N ARG A 202 -19.45 3.87 -13.74
CA ARG A 202 -19.52 4.87 -12.67
C ARG A 202 -18.52 4.46 -11.58
N CYS A 203 -17.71 5.43 -11.15
CA CYS A 203 -16.72 5.27 -10.10
C CYS A 203 -16.99 6.28 -8.98
N GLU A 204 -17.44 5.80 -7.84
CA GLU A 204 -17.58 6.61 -6.63
C GLU A 204 -16.25 6.55 -5.85
N VAL A 205 -15.69 7.71 -5.58
CA VAL A 205 -14.43 7.87 -4.83
C VAL A 205 -14.76 8.37 -3.44
N SER A 206 -14.31 7.66 -2.41
CA SER A 206 -14.65 7.99 -1.03
C SER A 206 -13.40 8.20 -0.18
N ALA A 207 -13.45 9.21 0.69
CA ALA A 207 -12.50 9.42 1.77
C ALA A 207 -13.21 9.26 3.12
N GLY A 208 -12.60 8.49 4.04
CA GLY A 208 -13.09 8.28 5.40
C GLY A 208 -12.55 9.35 6.36
N LYS A 209 -12.88 9.17 7.64
CA LYS A 209 -12.39 10.03 8.72
C LYS A 209 -10.88 9.90 8.88
N ILE A 210 -10.20 11.03 8.99
CA ILE A 210 -8.75 11.07 9.24
C ILE A 210 -8.46 10.58 10.65
N LEU A 211 -7.44 9.74 10.81
CA LEU A 211 -6.99 9.24 12.10
C LEU A 211 -5.55 9.71 12.39
N TYR A 212 -5.31 10.06 13.64
CA TYR A 212 -3.98 10.42 14.14
C TYR A 212 -3.54 9.35 15.14
N VAL A 213 -2.31 8.84 14.99
CA VAL A 213 -1.70 7.91 15.94
C VAL A 213 -0.68 8.68 16.76
N PRO A 214 -0.90 8.90 18.07
CA PRO A 214 0.08 9.55 18.94
C PRO A 214 1.40 8.78 18.95
N ARG A 215 2.51 9.48 19.06
CA ARG A 215 3.86 8.85 19.12
C ARG A 215 4.01 7.98 20.36
N GLU A 216 3.42 8.40 21.45
CA GLU A 216 3.44 7.72 22.76
C GLU A 216 2.26 6.75 22.94
N ALA A 217 1.48 6.47 21.87
CA ALA A 217 0.34 5.57 21.96
C ALA A 217 0.77 4.19 22.47
N THR A 218 0.07 3.72 23.49
CA THR A 218 0.23 2.38 24.05
C THR A 218 -0.23 1.30 23.03
N ASP A 219 0.12 0.06 23.28
CA ASP A 219 -0.32 -1.05 22.42
C ASP A 219 -1.86 -1.17 22.40
N ALA A 220 -2.54 -0.89 23.51
CA ALA A 220 -4.00 -0.90 23.58
C ALA A 220 -4.63 0.22 22.75
N GLU A 221 -4.10 1.44 22.81
CA GLU A 221 -4.56 2.58 21.99
C GLU A 221 -4.29 2.35 20.51
N ARG A 222 -3.13 1.78 20.17
CA ARG A 222 -2.81 1.40 18.78
C ARG A 222 -3.78 0.37 18.23
N GLU A 223 -4.13 -0.64 19.04
CA GLU A 223 -5.09 -1.67 18.63
C GLU A 223 -6.49 -1.08 18.42
N GLU A 224 -6.90 -0.14 19.26
CA GLU A 224 -8.18 0.56 19.09
C GLU A 224 -8.17 1.41 17.82
N LEU A 225 -7.12 2.18 17.55
CA LEU A 225 -6.95 2.97 16.32
C LEU A 225 -6.87 2.08 15.08
N ARG A 226 -6.25 0.90 15.18
CA ARG A 226 -6.20 -0.10 14.12
C ARG A 226 -7.62 -0.59 13.74
N LYS A 227 -8.45 -0.88 14.74
CA LYS A 227 -9.87 -1.25 14.55
C LYS A 227 -10.68 -0.10 13.95
N GLN A 228 -10.44 1.12 14.39
CA GLN A 228 -11.08 2.32 13.83
C GLN A 228 -10.72 2.49 12.37
N LEU A 229 -9.43 2.37 11.99
CA LEU A 229 -9.01 2.42 10.59
C LEU A 229 -9.69 1.34 9.75
N GLN A 230 -9.78 0.12 10.29
CA GLN A 230 -10.45 -0.99 9.60
C GLN A 230 -11.94 -0.71 9.39
N THR A 231 -12.61 -0.18 10.39
CA THR A 231 -14.03 0.20 10.31
C THR A 231 -14.26 1.29 9.28
N GLU A 232 -13.45 2.35 9.31
CA GLU A 232 -13.52 3.45 8.33
C GLU A 232 -13.34 2.94 6.89
N LEU A 233 -12.26 2.16 6.65
CA LEU A 233 -12.00 1.58 5.33
C LEU A 233 -13.13 0.66 4.87
N THR A 234 -13.70 -0.14 5.75
CA THR A 234 -14.80 -1.05 5.43
C THR A 234 -16.07 -0.26 5.09
N THR A 235 -16.36 0.78 5.86
CA THR A 235 -17.55 1.65 5.67
C THR A 235 -17.55 2.35 4.31
N ILE A 236 -16.38 2.82 3.86
CA ILE A 236 -16.25 3.50 2.56
C ILE A 236 -15.99 2.54 1.39
N SER A 237 -15.82 1.24 1.67
CA SER A 237 -15.58 0.22 0.64
C SER A 237 -16.83 -0.62 0.41
N ARG A 238 -17.36 -0.54 -0.80
CA ARG A 238 -18.50 -1.36 -1.26
C ARG A 238 -17.99 -2.35 -2.29
N ASP A 239 -18.35 -3.63 -2.16
CA ASP A 239 -18.06 -4.70 -3.12
C ASP A 239 -19.14 -4.89 -4.16
#